data_117a2230a27c4b5b0865c80ca72d7154
#
_entry.id   117a2230a27c4b5b0865c80ca72d7154
#
_cell.length_a   1.000
_cell.length_b   1.000
_cell.length_c   1.000
_cell.angle_alpha   90.00
_cell.angle_beta   90.00
_cell.angle_gamma   90.00
#
_symmetry.space_group_name_H-M   'P 1'
#
loop_
_entity.id
_entity.type
_entity.pdbx_description
1 polymer ?
#
loop_
_entity_poly.entity_id
_entity_poly.type
_entity_poly.pdbx_seq_one_letter_code
_entity_poly.pdbx_strand_id
1 'polypeptide(L)'
;MAKYIKYLSAILAIVLLSSCVKDELNPNSQVIDSSVKQNEFDEWLSENYVLPYNIEFIYRMEYIESDMNYYLVPAEYDKSVQIAKLMIHLCLEAYDEVTGSKEFIKTYFPKMIHLIGSAAYRNNGTMVLGTAEGGLKITLYMINSLKLEADYLNEYYFHTMHHEFAHILHQTKPYSSDFEMISGSDYVKDTWNDVYKTDEAAWQAGFITPYGSSEANEDFVELLSTYITSTPKFWSDMLTAAGKTGSAIISQKFDIVYNYMKNTWKIDLDDLRDSILRRQGEIDQLNLDTI
;
A
#
# COMPACT_ATOMS: atom_id res chain seq x y z
N MET A 1 55.35 -6.24 41.69
CA MET A 1 53.97 -5.96 41.15
C MET A 1 53.90 -6.11 39.64
N ALA A 2 54.72 -5.47 38.83
CA ALA A 2 54.64 -5.53 37.34
C ALA A 2 54.77 -6.96 36.73
N LYS A 3 55.46 -7.87 37.37
CA LYS A 3 55.65 -9.25 36.90
C LYS A 3 54.36 -10.09 37.02
N TYR A 4 53.59 -9.87 38.07
CA TYR A 4 52.31 -10.58 38.29
C TYR A 4 51.19 -10.04 37.38
N ILE A 5 51.19 -8.76 37.02
CA ILE A 5 50.24 -8.17 36.08
C ILE A 5 50.41 -8.79 34.68
N LYS A 6 51.66 -9.06 34.24
CA LYS A 6 51.92 -9.71 32.94
C LYS A 6 51.40 -11.16 32.88
N TYR A 7 51.51 -11.90 33.99
CA TYR A 7 50.97 -13.26 34.05
C TYR A 7 49.43 -13.24 34.11
N LEU A 8 48.84 -12.29 34.83
CA LEU A 8 47.40 -12.15 34.92
C LEU A 8 46.76 -11.79 33.55
N SER A 9 47.40 -10.88 32.79
CA SER A 9 46.96 -10.54 31.44
C SER A 9 47.14 -11.68 30.43
N ALA A 10 48.20 -12.51 30.58
CA ALA A 10 48.38 -13.68 29.72
C ALA A 10 47.33 -14.78 30.02
N ILE A 11 47.00 -14.99 31.29
CA ILE A 11 45.95 -15.96 31.68
C ILE A 11 44.56 -15.46 31.21
N LEU A 12 44.26 -14.17 31.34
CA LEU A 12 43.01 -13.58 30.85
C LEU A 12 42.89 -13.69 29.33
N ALA A 13 43.98 -13.53 28.59
CA ALA A 13 43.99 -13.69 27.13
C ALA A 13 43.75 -15.15 26.70
N ILE A 14 44.29 -16.13 27.46
CA ILE A 14 44.06 -17.55 27.17
C ILE A 14 42.60 -17.95 27.45
N VAL A 15 41.99 -17.42 28.51
CA VAL A 15 40.55 -17.68 28.82
C VAL A 15 39.62 -17.08 27.78
N LEU A 16 39.97 -15.91 27.19
CA LEU A 16 39.20 -15.30 26.12
C LEU A 16 39.31 -16.06 24.77
N LEU A 17 40.37 -16.81 24.55
CA LEU A 17 40.56 -17.61 23.33
C LEU A 17 39.86 -18.98 23.39
N SER A 18 39.44 -19.46 24.56
CA SER A 18 38.75 -20.74 24.73
C SER A 18 37.19 -20.61 24.59
N SER A 19 36.68 -19.42 24.34
CA SER A 19 35.22 -19.15 24.23
C SER A 19 34.60 -19.52 22.88
N CYS A 20 35.37 -20.02 21.91
CA CYS A 20 34.84 -20.52 20.65
C CYS A 20 34.79 -22.06 20.66
N VAL A 21 34.00 -22.63 21.55
CA VAL A 21 33.53 -24.00 21.35
C VAL A 21 32.47 -23.96 20.26
N LYS A 22 32.72 -24.57 19.11
CA LYS A 22 31.66 -24.84 18.14
C LYS A 22 30.65 -25.75 18.85
N ASP A 23 29.46 -25.22 19.15
CA ASP A 23 28.34 -26.05 19.54
C ASP A 23 28.08 -27.02 18.38
N GLU A 24 28.35 -28.28 18.59
CA GLU A 24 27.91 -29.32 17.66
C GLU A 24 26.40 -29.38 17.76
N LEU A 25 25.75 -28.94 16.66
CA LEU A 25 24.31 -29.04 16.53
C LEU A 25 23.91 -30.51 16.72
N ASN A 26 22.91 -30.75 17.57
CA ASN A 26 22.39 -32.09 17.79
C ASN A 26 21.91 -32.65 16.45
N PRO A 27 22.48 -33.74 15.92
CA PRO A 27 22.06 -34.32 14.65
C PRO A 27 20.61 -34.84 14.66
N ASN A 28 20.03 -35.00 15.87
CA ASN A 28 18.61 -35.30 16.05
C ASN A 28 17.80 -34.04 16.36
N SER A 29 18.07 -32.94 15.66
CA SER A 29 17.28 -31.73 15.79
C SER A 29 15.79 -32.08 15.64
N GLN A 30 14.97 -31.65 16.61
CA GLN A 30 13.51 -31.81 16.57
C GLN A 30 12.82 -30.65 15.84
N VAL A 31 13.59 -29.81 15.14
CA VAL A 31 13.02 -28.80 14.25
C VAL A 31 12.39 -29.58 13.08
N ILE A 32 11.09 -29.72 13.14
CA ILE A 32 10.29 -30.23 12.02
C ILE A 32 10.32 -29.15 10.97
N ASP A 33 10.75 -29.50 9.77
CA ASP A 33 10.59 -28.63 8.60
C ASP A 33 9.07 -28.44 8.39
N SER A 34 8.59 -27.27 8.79
CA SER A 34 7.19 -26.87 8.64
C SER A 34 6.95 -26.11 7.33
N SER A 35 7.87 -26.26 6.35
CA SER A 35 7.67 -25.65 5.04
C SER A 35 6.34 -26.12 4.47
N VAL A 36 5.47 -25.15 4.18
CA VAL A 36 4.20 -25.41 3.50
C VAL A 36 4.53 -25.91 2.09
N LYS A 37 3.97 -27.06 1.72
CA LYS A 37 4.15 -27.57 0.36
C LYS A 37 3.63 -26.52 -0.64
N GLN A 38 4.51 -26.07 -1.53
CA GLN A 38 4.15 -25.13 -2.59
C GLN A 38 3.14 -25.78 -3.55
N ASN A 39 2.22 -24.95 -4.03
CA ASN A 39 1.25 -25.30 -5.07
C ASN A 39 1.50 -24.45 -6.32
N GLU A 40 0.73 -24.68 -7.38
CA GLU A 40 0.86 -23.95 -8.65
C GLU A 40 0.73 -22.42 -8.48
N PHE A 41 -0.10 -21.96 -7.56
CA PHE A 41 -0.23 -20.52 -7.30
C PHE A 41 1.02 -19.94 -6.59
N ASP A 42 1.66 -20.68 -5.71
CA ASP A 42 2.93 -20.24 -5.10
C ASP A 42 4.03 -20.09 -6.16
N GLU A 43 4.09 -21.02 -7.11
CA GLU A 43 5.03 -20.94 -8.24
C GLU A 43 4.70 -19.73 -9.12
N TRP A 44 3.43 -19.55 -9.47
CA TRP A 44 2.96 -18.39 -10.24
C TRP A 44 3.27 -17.06 -9.53
N LEU A 45 3.05 -16.96 -8.22
CA LEU A 45 3.39 -15.77 -7.42
C LEU A 45 4.91 -15.50 -7.44
N SER A 46 5.73 -16.54 -7.37
CA SER A 46 7.18 -16.39 -7.49
C SER A 46 7.57 -15.77 -8.82
N GLU A 47 7.00 -16.26 -9.94
CA GLU A 47 7.31 -15.80 -11.29
C GLU A 47 6.77 -14.40 -11.60
N ASN A 48 5.61 -14.04 -11.05
CA ASN A 48 4.90 -12.81 -11.42
C ASN A 48 5.04 -11.67 -10.39
N TYR A 49 5.41 -11.96 -9.15
CA TYR A 49 5.58 -10.96 -8.08
C TYR A 49 7.01 -10.91 -7.53
N VAL A 50 7.56 -12.07 -7.11
CA VAL A 50 8.85 -12.08 -6.42
C VAL A 50 9.98 -11.74 -7.39
N LEU A 51 10.11 -12.47 -8.49
CA LEU A 51 11.19 -12.27 -9.45
C LEU A 51 11.15 -10.90 -10.14
N PRO A 52 10.00 -10.43 -10.69
CA PRO A 52 9.96 -9.16 -11.40
C PRO A 52 9.93 -7.93 -10.48
N TYR A 53 9.26 -8.01 -9.31
CA TYR A 53 8.96 -6.83 -8.49
C TYR A 53 9.56 -6.87 -7.08
N ASN A 54 10.11 -8.03 -6.66
CA ASN A 54 10.56 -8.25 -5.28
C ASN A 54 9.43 -7.99 -4.26
N ILE A 55 8.24 -8.50 -4.56
CA ILE A 55 7.04 -8.41 -3.71
C ILE A 55 6.67 -9.82 -3.26
N GLU A 56 6.55 -10.02 -1.97
CA GLU A 56 5.98 -11.21 -1.37
C GLU A 56 4.45 -11.06 -1.30
N PHE A 57 3.72 -12.07 -1.78
CA PHE A 57 2.27 -12.07 -1.80
C PHE A 57 1.74 -13.17 -0.90
N ILE A 58 1.18 -12.78 0.26
CA ILE A 58 0.70 -13.68 1.30
C ILE A 58 -0.82 -13.80 1.19
N TYR A 59 -1.30 -14.93 0.71
CA TYR A 59 -2.73 -15.25 0.63
C TYR A 59 -3.18 -16.25 1.70
N ARG A 60 -2.25 -17.03 2.27
CA ARG A 60 -2.53 -17.85 3.45
C ARG A 60 -2.43 -16.98 4.69
N MET A 61 -3.49 -16.93 5.48
CA MET A 61 -3.53 -16.11 6.68
C MET A 61 -2.47 -16.58 7.68
N GLU A 62 -1.52 -15.71 7.98
CA GLU A 62 -0.50 -15.91 9.01
C GLU A 62 -0.85 -15.07 10.24
N TYR A 63 -0.92 -15.72 11.42
CA TYR A 63 -1.30 -15.01 12.64
C TYR A 63 -0.34 -13.88 13.02
N ILE A 64 0.96 -14.06 12.73
CA ILE A 64 1.98 -13.06 13.02
C ILE A 64 1.83 -11.79 12.15
N GLU A 65 1.25 -11.94 10.95
CA GLU A 65 1.03 -10.86 9.99
C GLU A 65 -0.38 -10.24 10.13
N SER A 66 -1.23 -10.81 10.98
CA SER A 66 -2.63 -10.39 11.14
C SER A 66 -2.81 -9.56 12.40
N ASP A 67 -3.63 -8.49 12.32
CA ASP A 67 -3.99 -7.70 13.50
C ASP A 67 -4.97 -8.49 14.38
N MET A 68 -4.48 -8.95 15.53
CA MET A 68 -5.22 -9.75 16.49
C MET A 68 -6.32 -8.98 17.25
N ASN A 69 -6.47 -7.68 17.03
CA ASN A 69 -7.59 -6.90 17.56
C ASN A 69 -8.90 -7.14 16.79
N TYR A 70 -8.82 -7.79 15.63
CA TYR A 70 -9.98 -8.10 14.79
C TYR A 70 -10.25 -9.59 14.72
N TYR A 71 -11.52 -9.96 14.50
CA TYR A 71 -11.92 -11.34 14.17
C TYR A 71 -11.82 -11.53 12.66
N LEU A 72 -10.69 -12.05 12.21
CA LEU A 72 -10.36 -12.18 10.80
C LEU A 72 -10.52 -13.61 10.30
N VAL A 73 -10.87 -13.78 9.03
CA VAL A 73 -10.91 -15.08 8.36
C VAL A 73 -9.95 -15.08 7.16
N PRO A 74 -9.40 -16.25 6.79
CA PRO A 74 -8.53 -16.38 5.63
C PRO A 74 -9.21 -15.96 4.33
N ALA A 75 -8.42 -15.47 3.38
CA ALA A 75 -8.87 -15.27 2.01
C ALA A 75 -9.13 -16.62 1.32
N GLU A 76 -10.23 -16.69 0.54
CA GLU A 76 -10.54 -17.84 -0.32
C GLU A 76 -9.51 -17.93 -1.45
N TYR A 77 -9.13 -19.17 -1.80
CA TYR A 77 -8.08 -19.41 -2.79
C TYR A 77 -8.39 -18.77 -4.15
N ASP A 78 -9.59 -19.03 -4.69
CA ASP A 78 -9.98 -18.51 -6.01
C ASP A 78 -10.02 -16.97 -6.02
N LYS A 79 -10.51 -16.36 -4.93
CA LYS A 79 -10.49 -14.91 -4.76
C LYS A 79 -9.07 -14.34 -4.66
N SER A 80 -8.18 -15.08 -4.03
CA SER A 80 -6.76 -14.70 -3.94
C SER A 80 -6.07 -14.73 -5.30
N VAL A 81 -6.37 -15.72 -6.14
CA VAL A 81 -5.89 -15.79 -7.53
C VAL A 81 -6.42 -14.62 -8.35
N GLN A 82 -7.73 -14.35 -8.27
CA GLN A 82 -8.36 -13.25 -9.00
C GLN A 82 -7.73 -11.90 -8.64
N ILE A 83 -7.65 -11.56 -7.35
CA ILE A 83 -7.10 -10.27 -6.94
C ILE A 83 -5.60 -10.15 -7.27
N ALA A 84 -4.81 -11.24 -7.18
CA ALA A 84 -3.41 -11.20 -7.55
C ALA A 84 -3.21 -10.84 -9.03
N LYS A 85 -3.99 -11.41 -9.93
CA LYS A 85 -3.95 -11.08 -11.36
C LYS A 85 -4.41 -9.65 -11.64
N LEU A 86 -5.51 -9.24 -10.99
CA LEU A 86 -6.02 -7.88 -11.11
C LEU A 86 -5.01 -6.83 -10.64
N MET A 87 -4.28 -7.09 -9.54
CA MET A 87 -3.27 -6.16 -9.02
C MET A 87 -2.12 -5.95 -9.98
N ILE A 88 -1.64 -7.01 -10.64
CA ILE A 88 -0.63 -6.87 -11.69
C ILE A 88 -1.19 -5.97 -12.79
N HIS A 89 -2.34 -6.34 -13.35
CA HIS A 89 -2.91 -5.67 -14.52
C HIS A 89 -3.33 -4.23 -14.23
N LEU A 90 -4.04 -3.96 -13.14
CA LEU A 90 -4.65 -2.65 -12.85
C LEU A 90 -3.71 -1.69 -12.11
N CYS A 91 -2.71 -2.21 -11.39
CA CYS A 91 -1.82 -1.38 -10.58
C CYS A 91 -0.36 -1.48 -11.06
N LEU A 92 0.31 -2.62 -10.91
CA LEU A 92 1.76 -2.69 -11.12
C LEU A 92 2.15 -2.37 -12.57
N GLU A 93 1.48 -2.98 -13.54
CA GLU A 93 1.74 -2.75 -14.97
C GLU A 93 1.34 -1.35 -15.46
N ALA A 94 0.40 -0.68 -14.79
CA ALA A 94 0.07 0.71 -15.13
C ALA A 94 1.26 1.64 -14.84
N TYR A 95 1.93 1.45 -13.71
CA TYR A 95 3.16 2.18 -13.41
C TYR A 95 4.33 1.74 -14.31
N ASP A 96 4.47 0.46 -14.63
CA ASP A 96 5.50 -0.03 -15.56
C ASP A 96 5.37 0.64 -16.93
N GLU A 97 4.14 0.80 -17.41
CA GLU A 97 3.83 1.42 -18.70
C GLU A 97 4.27 2.88 -18.72
N VAL A 98 3.90 3.67 -17.73
CA VAL A 98 4.21 5.11 -17.71
C VAL A 98 5.64 5.43 -17.33
N THR A 99 6.32 4.53 -16.62
CA THR A 99 7.75 4.69 -16.28
C THR A 99 8.68 4.02 -17.30
N GLY A 100 8.12 3.16 -18.15
CA GLY A 100 8.88 2.36 -19.11
C GLY A 100 9.75 1.26 -18.49
N SER A 101 9.55 0.94 -17.21
CA SER A 101 10.38 -0.04 -16.48
C SER A 101 9.71 -0.58 -15.22
N LYS A 102 9.96 -1.86 -14.92
CA LYS A 102 9.56 -2.48 -13.63
C LYS A 102 10.36 -1.98 -12.42
N GLU A 103 11.47 -1.30 -12.64
CA GLU A 103 12.38 -0.86 -11.57
C GLU A 103 11.73 0.16 -10.62
N PHE A 104 10.76 0.95 -11.09
CA PHE A 104 10.04 1.89 -10.24
C PHE A 104 9.24 1.15 -9.16
N ILE A 105 8.39 0.21 -9.56
CA ILE A 105 7.63 -0.63 -8.63
C ILE A 105 8.58 -1.49 -7.80
N LYS A 106 9.56 -2.12 -8.41
CA LYS A 106 10.54 -2.95 -7.71
C LYS A 106 11.31 -2.20 -6.63
N THR A 107 11.51 -0.90 -6.80
CA THR A 107 12.24 -0.07 -5.82
C THR A 107 11.33 0.47 -4.72
N TYR A 108 10.18 1.02 -5.08
CA TYR A 108 9.39 1.87 -4.18
C TYR A 108 8.10 1.23 -3.68
N PHE A 109 7.51 0.28 -4.40
CA PHE A 109 6.26 -0.36 -3.95
C PHE A 109 6.49 -1.21 -2.70
N PRO A 110 5.49 -1.38 -1.81
CA PRO A 110 5.58 -2.26 -0.64
C PRO A 110 6.08 -3.65 -0.99
N LYS A 111 6.90 -4.22 -0.11
CA LYS A 111 7.54 -5.51 -0.36
C LYS A 111 6.68 -6.70 0.05
N MET A 112 5.55 -6.44 0.69
CA MET A 112 4.62 -7.47 1.11
C MET A 112 3.18 -7.05 0.84
N ILE A 113 2.39 -7.96 0.31
CA ILE A 113 0.94 -7.84 0.15
C ILE A 113 0.33 -8.98 0.94
N HIS A 114 -0.56 -8.66 1.88
CA HIS A 114 -1.23 -9.64 2.73
C HIS A 114 -2.74 -9.58 2.53
N LEU A 115 -3.36 -10.73 2.26
CA LEU A 115 -4.78 -10.84 2.00
C LEU A 115 -5.54 -11.35 3.22
N ILE A 116 -6.62 -10.67 3.57
CA ILE A 116 -7.58 -11.06 4.61
C ILE A 116 -8.96 -11.22 3.98
N GLY A 117 -9.61 -12.34 4.24
CA GLY A 117 -10.89 -12.69 3.63
C GLY A 117 -12.07 -11.85 4.14
N SER A 118 -12.08 -11.49 5.43
CA SER A 118 -13.14 -10.71 6.07
C SER A 118 -12.87 -9.21 6.10
N ALA A 119 -13.90 -8.43 6.41
CA ALA A 119 -13.75 -7.04 6.82
C ALA A 119 -13.11 -6.93 8.22
N ALA A 120 -12.47 -5.79 8.50
CA ALA A 120 -12.07 -5.35 9.82
C ALA A 120 -12.81 -4.05 10.16
N TYR A 121 -13.35 -3.94 11.37
CA TYR A 121 -14.10 -2.76 11.81
C TYR A 121 -13.43 -2.10 13.01
N ARG A 122 -13.19 -0.81 12.92
CA ARG A 122 -12.73 0.00 14.06
C ARG A 122 -13.86 0.16 15.08
N ASN A 123 -13.52 0.53 16.31
CA ASN A 123 -14.48 0.74 17.40
C ASN A 123 -15.52 1.84 17.10
N ASN A 124 -15.22 2.77 16.21
CA ASN A 124 -16.14 3.80 15.74
C ASN A 124 -17.09 3.34 14.61
N GLY A 125 -17.03 2.05 14.24
CA GLY A 125 -17.86 1.45 13.20
C GLY A 125 -17.36 1.68 11.76
N THR A 126 -16.25 2.38 11.57
CA THR A 126 -15.66 2.52 10.22
C THR A 126 -14.97 1.23 9.81
N MET A 127 -15.14 0.86 8.56
CA MET A 127 -14.49 -0.31 7.97
C MET A 127 -13.06 0.04 7.54
N VAL A 128 -12.13 -0.86 7.81
CA VAL A 128 -10.75 -0.79 7.33
C VAL A 128 -10.71 -1.50 5.98
N LEU A 129 -10.40 -0.78 4.91
CA LEU A 129 -10.28 -1.33 3.55
C LEU A 129 -8.88 -1.88 3.28
N GLY A 130 -7.87 -1.22 3.83
CA GLY A 130 -6.48 -1.62 3.79
C GLY A 130 -5.67 -0.87 4.83
N THR A 131 -4.45 -1.32 5.04
CA THR A 131 -3.46 -0.64 5.90
C THR A 131 -2.08 -0.79 5.28
N ALA A 132 -1.25 0.26 5.35
CA ALA A 132 0.17 0.12 5.11
C ALA A 132 0.94 0.20 6.42
N GLU A 133 1.71 -0.83 6.71
CA GLU A 133 2.53 -0.89 7.92
C GLU A 133 3.96 -0.46 7.60
N GLY A 134 4.30 0.77 8.01
CA GLY A 134 5.66 1.32 7.85
C GLY A 134 6.15 1.39 6.39
N GLY A 135 5.26 1.44 5.40
CA GLY A 135 5.61 1.45 3.99
C GLY A 135 6.15 0.12 3.43
N LEU A 136 6.13 -0.96 4.23
CA LEU A 136 6.68 -2.25 3.85
C LEU A 136 5.62 -3.27 3.43
N LYS A 137 4.43 -3.19 4.05
CA LYS A 137 3.34 -4.15 3.86
C LYS A 137 2.02 -3.44 3.60
N ILE A 138 1.27 -3.90 2.59
CA ILE A 138 -0.15 -3.57 2.40
C ILE A 138 -0.96 -4.79 2.80
N THR A 139 -1.92 -4.62 3.72
CA THR A 139 -2.94 -5.62 4.03
C THR A 139 -4.25 -5.21 3.35
N LEU A 140 -4.84 -6.10 2.56
CA LEU A 140 -6.14 -5.91 1.92
C LEU A 140 -7.20 -6.79 2.60
N TYR A 141 -8.31 -6.17 2.98
CA TYR A 141 -9.42 -6.83 3.64
C TYR A 141 -10.56 -7.14 2.66
N MET A 142 -11.56 -7.91 3.11
CA MET A 142 -12.77 -8.25 2.35
C MET A 142 -12.54 -9.05 1.06
N ILE A 143 -11.45 -9.78 0.94
CA ILE A 143 -11.11 -10.52 -0.30
C ILE A 143 -12.21 -11.53 -0.66
N ASN A 144 -12.89 -12.15 0.33
CA ASN A 144 -13.97 -13.10 0.08
C ASN A 144 -15.25 -12.45 -0.50
N SER A 145 -15.33 -11.13 -0.45
CA SER A 145 -16.42 -10.34 -1.06
C SER A 145 -16.03 -9.72 -2.41
N LEU A 146 -14.88 -10.11 -2.98
CA LEU A 146 -14.37 -9.58 -4.25
C LEU A 146 -15.41 -9.69 -5.37
N LYS A 147 -15.65 -8.56 -6.04
CA LYS A 147 -16.42 -8.43 -7.26
C LYS A 147 -15.54 -7.83 -8.36
N LEU A 148 -15.86 -8.13 -9.60
CA LEU A 148 -15.01 -7.77 -10.75
C LEU A 148 -15.39 -6.44 -11.41
N GLU A 149 -16.42 -5.75 -10.90
CA GLU A 149 -16.81 -4.43 -11.40
C GLU A 149 -15.76 -3.38 -11.04
N ALA A 150 -15.37 -2.56 -12.02
CA ALA A 150 -14.30 -1.57 -11.87
C ALA A 150 -14.53 -0.59 -10.71
N ASP A 151 -15.76 -0.09 -10.55
CA ASP A 151 -16.11 0.82 -9.45
C ASP A 151 -15.94 0.15 -8.08
N TYR A 152 -16.37 -1.12 -7.94
CA TYR A 152 -16.19 -1.89 -6.72
C TYR A 152 -14.72 -2.15 -6.43
N LEU A 153 -13.93 -2.51 -7.45
CA LEU A 153 -12.51 -2.75 -7.33
C LEU A 153 -11.76 -1.48 -6.89
N ASN A 154 -12.14 -0.32 -7.44
CA ASN A 154 -11.57 0.95 -7.02
C ASN A 154 -11.94 1.28 -5.58
N GLU A 155 -13.22 1.19 -5.21
CA GLU A 155 -13.71 1.54 -3.87
C GLU A 155 -13.05 0.72 -2.77
N TYR A 156 -12.88 -0.59 -2.99
CA TYR A 156 -12.44 -1.51 -1.91
C TYR A 156 -10.96 -1.88 -1.97
N TYR A 157 -10.27 -1.70 -3.11
CA TYR A 157 -8.89 -2.18 -3.23
C TYR A 157 -7.94 -1.17 -3.89
N PHE A 158 -8.20 -0.75 -5.14
CA PHE A 158 -7.19 -0.02 -5.90
C PHE A 158 -6.99 1.41 -5.43
N HIS A 159 -8.05 2.11 -5.02
CA HIS A 159 -7.91 3.42 -4.40
C HIS A 159 -6.97 3.34 -3.19
N THR A 160 -7.22 2.40 -2.27
CA THR A 160 -6.38 2.18 -1.09
C THR A 160 -4.94 1.84 -1.46
N MET A 161 -4.73 0.97 -2.46
CA MET A 161 -3.37 0.62 -2.89
C MET A 161 -2.58 1.82 -3.40
N HIS A 162 -3.21 2.65 -4.23
CA HIS A 162 -2.58 3.87 -4.73
C HIS A 162 -2.35 4.91 -3.64
N HIS A 163 -3.29 5.02 -2.70
CA HIS A 163 -3.20 5.87 -1.51
C HIS A 163 -1.98 5.50 -0.67
N GLU A 164 -1.86 4.24 -0.29
CA GLU A 164 -0.74 3.75 0.53
C GLU A 164 0.60 3.86 -0.22
N PHE A 165 0.59 3.61 -1.52
CA PHE A 165 1.79 3.80 -2.33
C PHE A 165 2.20 5.28 -2.42
N ALA A 166 1.24 6.19 -2.52
CA ALA A 166 1.52 7.63 -2.50
C ALA A 166 2.14 8.09 -1.17
N HIS A 167 1.75 7.49 -0.02
CA HIS A 167 2.42 7.72 1.25
C HIS A 167 3.91 7.35 1.20
N ILE A 168 4.25 6.21 0.62
CA ILE A 168 5.65 5.78 0.47
C ILE A 168 6.43 6.75 -0.42
N LEU A 169 5.81 7.21 -1.51
CA LEU A 169 6.44 8.15 -2.42
C LEU A 169 6.78 9.47 -1.72
N HIS A 170 5.83 10.09 -1.00
CA HIS A 170 6.11 11.36 -0.33
C HIS A 170 7.01 11.22 0.91
N GLN A 171 7.00 10.09 1.60
CA GLN A 171 7.93 9.78 2.69
C GLN A 171 9.37 9.59 2.17
N THR A 172 9.51 9.07 0.94
CA THR A 172 10.82 8.88 0.30
C THR A 172 11.38 10.19 -0.26
N LYS A 173 10.54 10.99 -0.92
CA LYS A 173 10.87 12.32 -1.44
C LYS A 173 9.72 13.26 -1.11
N PRO A 174 9.86 14.15 -0.12
CA PRO A 174 8.78 15.03 0.33
C PRO A 174 8.24 15.95 -0.78
N TYR A 175 6.93 16.22 -0.76
CA TYR A 175 6.30 17.28 -1.54
C TYR A 175 6.54 18.67 -0.91
N SER A 176 6.15 19.76 -1.61
CA SER A 176 6.30 21.13 -1.09
C SER A 176 5.41 21.39 0.12
N SER A 177 5.96 22.01 1.15
CA SER A 177 5.19 22.49 2.33
C SER A 177 4.10 23.53 1.98
N ASP A 178 4.12 24.09 0.76
CA ASP A 178 3.06 24.98 0.28
C ASP A 178 1.70 24.29 0.26
N PHE A 179 1.68 22.95 0.07
CA PHE A 179 0.46 22.15 0.10
C PHE A 179 -0.27 22.26 1.44
N GLU A 180 0.47 22.08 2.54
CA GLU A 180 -0.09 22.15 3.89
C GLU A 180 -0.69 23.54 4.20
N MET A 181 -0.11 24.60 3.64
CA MET A 181 -0.55 25.97 3.89
C MET A 181 -1.88 26.32 3.23
N ILE A 182 -2.31 25.57 2.19
CA ILE A 182 -3.55 25.86 1.47
C ILE A 182 -4.77 25.66 2.37
N SER A 183 -4.80 24.57 3.15
CA SER A 183 -5.91 24.27 4.07
C SER A 183 -5.52 24.33 5.54
N GLY A 184 -4.29 24.55 5.88
CA GLY A 184 -3.68 24.74 7.19
C GLY A 184 -4.55 24.51 8.43
N SER A 185 -5.41 25.49 8.76
CA SER A 185 -6.29 25.45 9.95
C SER A 185 -7.59 24.67 9.74
N ASP A 186 -7.88 24.20 8.51
CA ASP A 186 -9.16 23.58 8.19
C ASP A 186 -9.13 22.05 8.33
N TYR A 187 -7.95 21.47 8.64
CA TYR A 187 -7.83 20.05 8.97
C TYR A 187 -8.48 19.72 10.29
N VAL A 188 -9.33 18.70 10.30
CA VAL A 188 -10.21 18.34 11.43
C VAL A 188 -9.80 17.07 12.18
N LYS A 189 -8.69 16.46 11.82
CA LYS A 189 -8.12 15.25 12.46
C LYS A 189 -9.14 14.11 12.57
N ASP A 190 -9.21 13.45 13.73
CA ASP A 190 -10.06 12.26 13.96
C ASP A 190 -11.58 12.55 13.88
N THR A 191 -11.97 13.83 13.72
CA THR A 191 -13.40 14.22 13.62
C THR A 191 -13.91 14.35 12.18
N TRP A 192 -13.09 13.97 11.19
CA TRP A 192 -13.41 14.12 9.77
C TRP A 192 -14.78 13.52 9.38
N ASN A 193 -15.13 12.35 9.91
CA ASN A 193 -16.39 11.66 9.67
C ASN A 193 -17.60 12.30 10.41
N ASP A 194 -17.34 13.16 11.37
CA ASP A 194 -18.37 13.92 12.07
C ASP A 194 -18.61 15.30 11.44
N VAL A 195 -17.53 15.92 10.95
CA VAL A 195 -17.56 17.24 10.32
C VAL A 195 -18.10 17.15 8.90
N TYR A 196 -17.54 16.23 8.09
CA TYR A 196 -17.96 16.04 6.69
C TYR A 196 -18.74 14.73 6.54
N LYS A 197 -20.07 14.82 6.50
CA LYS A 197 -20.97 13.65 6.42
C LYS A 197 -21.12 13.11 4.98
N THR A 198 -20.71 13.89 3.99
CA THR A 198 -20.80 13.54 2.57
C THR A 198 -19.59 14.04 1.82
N ASP A 199 -19.27 13.40 0.71
CA ASP A 199 -18.20 13.83 -0.19
C ASP A 199 -18.44 15.26 -0.69
N GLU A 200 -19.68 15.61 -1.06
CA GLU A 200 -20.02 16.96 -1.52
C GLU A 200 -19.72 18.03 -0.47
N ALA A 201 -19.95 17.75 0.83
CA ALA A 201 -19.61 18.68 1.89
C ALA A 201 -18.08 18.87 2.02
N ALA A 202 -17.30 17.80 1.83
CA ALA A 202 -15.85 17.87 1.79
C ALA A 202 -15.35 18.64 0.55
N TRP A 203 -15.93 18.37 -0.63
CA TRP A 203 -15.58 19.09 -1.86
C TRP A 203 -15.81 20.60 -1.76
N GLN A 204 -16.94 21.03 -1.19
CA GLN A 204 -17.26 22.45 -0.97
C GLN A 204 -16.27 23.12 0.01
N ALA A 205 -15.68 22.35 0.92
CA ALA A 205 -14.64 22.82 1.83
C ALA A 205 -13.21 22.75 1.23
N GLY A 206 -13.06 22.17 0.04
CA GLY A 206 -11.76 22.07 -0.65
C GLY A 206 -10.97 20.80 -0.35
N PHE A 207 -11.66 19.72 0.09
CA PHE A 207 -11.09 18.39 0.29
C PHE A 207 -11.72 17.40 -0.69
N ILE A 208 -10.89 16.50 -1.26
CA ILE A 208 -11.37 15.54 -2.27
C ILE A 208 -12.24 14.42 -1.65
N THR A 209 -12.00 14.08 -0.40
CA THR A 209 -12.79 13.15 0.40
C THR A 209 -12.96 13.69 1.82
N PRO A 210 -13.95 13.23 2.60
CA PRO A 210 -14.02 13.52 4.04
C PRO A 210 -12.71 13.14 4.76
N TYR A 211 -12.11 11.98 4.42
CA TYR A 211 -10.89 11.49 5.04
C TYR A 211 -9.67 12.39 4.74
N GLY A 212 -9.56 12.94 3.54
CA GLY A 212 -8.53 13.92 3.20
C GLY A 212 -8.52 15.16 4.11
N SER A 213 -9.65 15.48 4.76
CA SER A 213 -9.71 16.58 5.74
C SER A 213 -9.06 16.26 7.08
N SER A 214 -8.59 15.04 7.30
CA SER A 214 -7.97 14.65 8.59
C SER A 214 -6.62 15.33 8.81
N GLU A 215 -5.74 15.28 7.82
CA GLU A 215 -4.43 15.94 7.85
C GLU A 215 -3.85 16.11 6.43
N ALA A 216 -2.79 16.92 6.32
CA ALA A 216 -2.21 17.29 5.02
C ALA A 216 -1.65 16.11 4.23
N ASN A 217 -1.08 15.10 4.89
CA ASN A 217 -0.57 13.92 4.21
C ASN A 217 -1.70 13.07 3.62
N GLU A 218 -2.80 12.90 4.37
CA GLU A 218 -3.99 12.20 3.87
C GLU A 218 -4.64 12.95 2.69
N ASP A 219 -4.74 14.27 2.79
CA ASP A 219 -5.26 15.12 1.72
C ASP A 219 -4.45 14.99 0.42
N PHE A 220 -3.13 14.96 0.55
CA PHE A 220 -2.22 14.80 -0.59
C PHE A 220 -2.42 13.46 -1.30
N VAL A 221 -2.43 12.35 -0.53
CA VAL A 221 -2.52 11.01 -1.11
C VAL A 221 -3.93 10.68 -1.59
N GLU A 222 -4.97 11.21 -0.93
CA GLU A 222 -6.37 11.12 -1.38
C GLU A 222 -6.58 11.83 -2.73
N LEU A 223 -5.99 13.02 -2.92
CA LEU A 223 -6.03 13.72 -4.19
C LEU A 223 -5.39 12.90 -5.32
N LEU A 224 -4.21 12.33 -5.06
CA LEU A 224 -3.50 11.52 -6.04
C LEU A 224 -4.30 10.25 -6.39
N SER A 225 -4.68 9.47 -5.38
CA SER A 225 -5.37 8.18 -5.57
C SER A 225 -6.74 8.37 -6.22
N THR A 226 -7.52 9.36 -5.78
CA THR A 226 -8.82 9.69 -6.39
C THR A 226 -8.66 10.12 -7.85
N TYR A 227 -7.65 10.96 -8.17
CA TYR A 227 -7.45 11.42 -9.52
C TYR A 227 -7.18 10.28 -10.51
N ILE A 228 -6.25 9.39 -10.16
CA ILE A 228 -5.83 8.33 -11.08
C ILE A 228 -6.83 7.16 -11.19
N THR A 229 -7.71 6.99 -10.20
CA THR A 229 -8.76 5.95 -10.21
C THR A 229 -10.11 6.44 -10.73
N SER A 230 -10.26 7.76 -10.95
CA SER A 230 -11.52 8.38 -11.38
C SER A 230 -11.53 8.75 -12.85
N THR A 231 -12.71 8.71 -13.46
CA THR A 231 -12.88 9.18 -14.84
C THR A 231 -12.74 10.70 -14.95
N PRO A 232 -12.34 11.24 -16.12
CA PRO A 232 -12.34 12.69 -16.37
C PRO A 232 -13.71 13.34 -16.12
N LYS A 233 -14.78 12.59 -16.39
CA LYS A 233 -16.16 13.06 -16.15
C LYS A 233 -16.42 13.21 -14.65
N PHE A 234 -16.10 12.20 -13.83
CA PHE A 234 -16.24 12.29 -12.37
C PHE A 234 -15.47 13.50 -11.82
N TRP A 235 -14.22 13.70 -12.25
CA TRP A 235 -13.41 14.82 -11.81
C TRP A 235 -14.03 16.18 -12.13
N SER A 236 -14.56 16.35 -13.34
CA SER A 236 -15.25 17.58 -13.76
C SER A 236 -16.55 17.81 -12.98
N ASP A 237 -17.36 16.78 -12.78
CA ASP A 237 -18.62 16.86 -12.04
C ASP A 237 -18.36 17.20 -10.56
N MET A 238 -17.35 16.58 -9.95
CA MET A 238 -16.92 16.85 -8.58
C MET A 238 -16.47 18.30 -8.40
N LEU A 239 -15.62 18.83 -9.29
CA LEU A 239 -15.21 20.25 -9.25
C LEU A 239 -16.39 21.19 -9.41
N THR A 240 -17.39 20.81 -10.20
CA THR A 240 -18.64 21.57 -10.36
C THR A 240 -19.45 21.59 -9.07
N ALA A 241 -19.59 20.43 -8.41
CA ALA A 241 -20.30 20.28 -7.14
C ALA A 241 -19.57 20.97 -5.96
N ALA A 242 -18.25 21.03 -6.01
CA ALA A 242 -17.41 21.76 -5.04
C ALA A 242 -17.68 23.29 -5.05
N GLY A 243 -18.29 23.81 -6.10
CA GLY A 243 -18.56 25.24 -6.25
C GLY A 243 -17.28 26.07 -6.42
N LYS A 244 -17.43 27.39 -6.47
CA LYS A 244 -16.31 28.27 -6.80
C LYS A 244 -15.15 28.21 -5.80
N THR A 245 -15.46 28.14 -4.50
CA THR A 245 -14.44 28.15 -3.44
C THR A 245 -13.75 26.80 -3.33
N GLY A 246 -14.53 25.73 -3.18
CA GLY A 246 -13.97 24.38 -3.03
C GLY A 246 -13.17 23.95 -4.26
N SER A 247 -13.68 24.19 -5.47
CA SER A 247 -12.96 23.85 -6.70
C SER A 247 -11.63 24.60 -6.85
N ALA A 248 -11.58 25.88 -6.43
CA ALA A 248 -10.33 26.64 -6.48
C ALA A 248 -9.27 26.07 -5.50
N ILE A 249 -9.69 25.66 -4.30
CA ILE A 249 -8.80 25.05 -3.30
C ILE A 249 -8.30 23.69 -3.79
N ILE A 250 -9.22 22.82 -4.25
CA ILE A 250 -8.87 21.50 -4.78
C ILE A 250 -7.90 21.63 -5.95
N SER A 251 -8.17 22.54 -6.89
CA SER A 251 -7.29 22.75 -8.07
C SER A 251 -5.92 23.23 -7.67
N GLN A 252 -5.79 24.16 -6.71
CA GLN A 252 -4.52 24.63 -6.23
C GLN A 252 -3.69 23.52 -5.56
N LYS A 253 -4.33 22.67 -4.76
CA LYS A 253 -3.69 21.49 -4.17
C LYS A 253 -3.27 20.50 -5.25
N PHE A 254 -4.16 20.23 -6.20
CA PHE A 254 -3.90 19.28 -7.29
C PHE A 254 -2.74 19.71 -8.18
N ASP A 255 -2.57 21.00 -8.45
CA ASP A 255 -1.41 21.51 -9.18
C ASP A 255 -0.08 21.14 -8.49
N ILE A 256 -0.05 21.12 -7.16
CA ILE A 256 1.15 20.69 -6.41
C ILE A 256 1.35 19.18 -6.54
N VAL A 257 0.28 18.38 -6.39
CA VAL A 257 0.33 16.91 -6.54
C VAL A 257 0.80 16.53 -7.95
N TYR A 258 0.21 17.13 -8.97
CA TYR A 258 0.54 16.89 -10.37
C TYR A 258 2.02 17.23 -10.66
N ASN A 259 2.45 18.43 -10.27
CA ASN A 259 3.84 18.88 -10.46
C ASN A 259 4.84 18.03 -9.65
N TYR A 260 4.47 17.57 -8.47
CA TYR A 260 5.30 16.67 -7.69
C TYR A 260 5.52 15.33 -8.41
N MET A 261 4.47 14.69 -8.90
CA MET A 261 4.58 13.44 -9.64
C MET A 261 5.38 13.63 -10.92
N LYS A 262 5.09 14.67 -11.68
CA LYS A 262 5.77 14.97 -12.96
C LYS A 262 7.24 15.33 -12.79
N ASN A 263 7.56 16.18 -11.81
CA ASN A 263 8.92 16.73 -11.69
C ASN A 263 9.82 15.85 -10.82
N THR A 264 9.29 15.22 -9.76
CA THR A 264 10.08 14.42 -8.82
C THR A 264 10.18 12.97 -9.25
N TRP A 265 9.05 12.39 -9.71
CA TRP A 265 8.96 10.98 -10.07
C TRP A 265 8.99 10.71 -11.57
N LYS A 266 8.86 11.76 -12.40
CA LYS A 266 8.80 11.67 -13.86
C LYS A 266 7.57 10.89 -14.35
N ILE A 267 6.49 10.91 -13.59
CA ILE A 267 5.22 10.30 -13.92
C ILE A 267 4.22 11.41 -14.22
N ASP A 268 3.66 11.38 -15.42
CA ASP A 268 2.52 12.20 -15.79
C ASP A 268 1.24 11.52 -15.27
N LEU A 269 0.45 12.25 -14.44
CA LEU A 269 -0.76 11.68 -13.83
C LEU A 269 -1.88 11.46 -14.84
N ASP A 270 -1.92 12.20 -15.94
CA ASP A 270 -2.88 11.95 -17.01
C ASP A 270 -2.58 10.64 -17.71
N ASP A 271 -1.32 10.40 -18.07
CA ASP A 271 -0.89 9.14 -18.69
C ASP A 271 -1.15 7.94 -17.74
N LEU A 272 -0.87 8.10 -16.45
CA LEU A 272 -1.12 7.04 -15.45
C LEU A 272 -2.62 6.74 -15.31
N ARG A 273 -3.46 7.78 -15.20
CA ARG A 273 -4.93 7.63 -15.16
C ARG A 273 -5.46 6.94 -16.42
N ASP A 274 -5.00 7.37 -17.58
CA ASP A 274 -5.44 6.80 -18.87
C ASP A 274 -5.05 5.32 -18.97
N SER A 275 -3.85 4.94 -18.51
CA SER A 275 -3.42 3.55 -18.43
C SER A 275 -4.30 2.73 -17.47
N ILE A 276 -4.59 3.25 -16.27
CA ILE A 276 -5.45 2.57 -15.28
C ILE A 276 -6.88 2.40 -15.82
N LEU A 277 -7.50 3.45 -16.34
CA LEU A 277 -8.87 3.39 -16.84
C LEU A 277 -9.02 2.49 -18.07
N ARG A 278 -8.05 2.49 -18.98
CA ARG A 278 -8.02 1.56 -20.12
C ARG A 278 -7.98 0.12 -19.63
N ARG A 279 -7.08 -0.19 -18.69
CA ARG A 279 -6.92 -1.53 -18.12
C ARG A 279 -8.16 -1.99 -17.36
N GLN A 280 -8.88 -1.08 -16.70
CA GLN A 280 -10.19 -1.37 -16.09
C GLN A 280 -11.22 -1.80 -17.13
N GLY A 281 -11.21 -1.22 -18.34
CA GLY A 281 -12.06 -1.65 -19.46
C GLY A 281 -11.69 -3.02 -20.07
N GLU A 282 -10.55 -3.59 -19.67
CA GLU A 282 -10.05 -4.88 -20.16
C GLU A 282 -10.32 -6.05 -19.19
N ILE A 283 -10.89 -5.81 -17.99
CA ILE A 283 -11.09 -6.81 -16.94
C ILE A 283 -11.81 -8.06 -17.44
N ASP A 284 -12.88 -7.88 -18.22
CA ASP A 284 -13.65 -9.00 -18.77
C ASP A 284 -12.88 -9.89 -19.78
N GLN A 285 -11.73 -9.42 -20.23
CA GLN A 285 -10.86 -10.15 -21.17
C GLN A 285 -9.78 -10.97 -20.46
N LEU A 286 -9.62 -10.79 -19.15
CA LEU A 286 -8.60 -11.46 -18.36
C LEU A 286 -9.04 -12.88 -18.00
N ASN A 287 -8.10 -13.82 -18.06
CA ASN A 287 -8.30 -15.15 -17.47
C ASN A 287 -8.00 -15.08 -15.97
N LEU A 288 -9.03 -14.87 -15.16
CA LEU A 288 -8.92 -14.70 -13.70
C LEU A 288 -9.12 -16.00 -12.92
N ASP A 289 -9.66 -17.06 -13.54
CA ASP A 289 -10.14 -18.26 -12.82
C ASP A 289 -9.10 -19.39 -12.79
N THR A 290 -8.06 -19.34 -13.62
CA THR A 290 -7.03 -20.41 -13.70
C THR A 290 -5.64 -19.82 -13.56
N ILE A 291 -4.71 -20.57 -12.98
CA ILE A 291 -3.27 -20.25 -12.92
C ILE A 291 -2.63 -20.51 -14.27
#